data_f8a12e1a52e7132e47dcdcab58b7421d
#
_entry.id   f8a12e1a52e7132e47dcdcab58b7421d
#
_cell.length_a   1.000
_cell.length_b   1.000
_cell.length_c   1.000
_cell.angle_alpha   90.00
_cell.angle_beta   90.00
_cell.angle_gamma   90.00
#
_symmetry.space_group_name_H-M   'P 1'
#
loop_
_entity.id
_entity.type
_entity.pdbx_description
1 polymer ?
#
loop_
_entity_poly.entity_id
_entity_poly.type
_entity_poly.pdbx_seq_one_letter_code
_entity_poly.pdbx_strand_id
1 'polypeptide(L)'
;ERVVHARGAGAHGVFKLHTPIPEFTKAKFLTEPNKETEVFVRFSTVVGSRGSTDLARDVRGFAIKFSTAEGIFDLVGNNMSVFFIQDAINFPDLVHSLKTEPRNEIPQAASAHNTFWDFASLMPETAHTVMWLMSDRAIPRSYRMMQGFGVNTFKLINAEGTSVFVKFHFRPHLGVHSVVWDEAQKISGRNPDFHREDLW
;
A
#
# COMPACT_ATOMS: atom_id res chain seq x y z
N GLU A 1 -6.55 7.56 -16.48
CA GLU A 1 -6.42 6.75 -15.25
C GLU A 1 -5.40 7.37 -14.30
N ARG A 2 -5.29 6.86 -13.06
CA ARG A 2 -4.21 7.26 -12.14
C ARG A 2 -2.85 6.88 -12.73
N VAL A 3 -1.85 7.75 -12.55
CA VAL A 3 -0.47 7.48 -13.00
C VAL A 3 0.11 6.24 -12.32
N VAL A 4 -0.13 6.08 -11.02
CA VAL A 4 0.15 4.87 -10.23
C VAL A 4 -1.12 4.49 -9.47
N HIS A 5 -1.23 3.24 -9.02
CA HIS A 5 -2.41 2.70 -8.34
C HIS A 5 -3.69 2.70 -9.20
N ALA A 6 -3.58 2.58 -10.51
CA ALA A 6 -4.71 2.62 -11.42
C ALA A 6 -5.68 1.46 -11.20
N ARG A 7 -5.15 0.23 -11.02
CA ARG A 7 -5.94 -0.96 -10.72
C ARG A 7 -6.12 -1.11 -9.21
N GLY A 8 -7.37 -1.13 -8.76
CA GLY A 8 -7.69 -1.29 -7.34
C GLY A 8 -9.13 -1.64 -7.08
N ALA A 9 -9.41 -1.98 -5.84
CA ALA A 9 -10.74 -2.27 -5.30
C ALA A 9 -10.84 -1.67 -3.89
N GLY A 10 -12.05 -1.41 -3.43
CA GLY A 10 -12.28 -0.82 -2.12
C GLY A 10 -13.32 -1.55 -1.30
N ALA A 11 -13.30 -1.33 0.00
CA ALA A 11 -14.27 -1.86 0.94
C ALA A 11 -14.64 -0.80 1.97
N HIS A 12 -15.92 -0.77 2.33
CA HIS A 12 -16.39 -0.03 3.50
C HIS A 12 -16.14 -0.84 4.76
N GLY A 13 -15.91 -0.16 5.87
CA GLY A 13 -15.71 -0.79 7.16
C GLY A 13 -15.87 0.18 8.31
N VAL A 14 -15.58 -0.29 9.50
CA VAL A 14 -15.66 0.49 10.73
C VAL A 14 -14.34 0.35 11.50
N PHE A 15 -13.77 1.48 11.86
CA PHE A 15 -12.68 1.53 12.83
C PHE A 15 -13.26 1.61 14.24
N LYS A 16 -12.87 0.70 15.11
CA LYS A 16 -13.25 0.68 16.51
C LYS A 16 -12.01 0.87 17.39
N LEU A 17 -12.01 1.93 18.17
CA LEU A 17 -10.93 2.21 19.10
C LEU A 17 -11.03 1.30 20.33
N HIS A 18 -10.00 0.50 20.58
CA HIS A 18 -9.93 -0.36 21.77
C HIS A 18 -9.32 0.35 22.97
N THR A 19 -8.25 1.11 22.75
CA THR A 19 -7.53 1.82 23.81
C THR A 19 -7.37 3.28 23.42
N PRO A 20 -8.03 4.21 24.12
CA PRO A 20 -7.80 5.65 23.92
C PRO A 20 -6.36 6.04 24.24
N ILE A 21 -5.82 6.97 23.46
CA ILE A 21 -4.45 7.45 23.60
C ILE A 21 -4.35 8.99 23.69
N PRO A 22 -5.11 9.65 24.61
CA PRO A 22 -5.15 11.11 24.72
C PRO A 22 -3.79 11.73 25.07
N GLU A 23 -2.92 10.96 25.72
CA GLU A 23 -1.56 11.37 26.05
C GLU A 23 -0.69 11.63 24.80
N PHE A 24 -1.05 11.05 23.64
CA PHE A 24 -0.29 11.18 22.39
C PHE A 24 -0.97 12.06 21.35
N THR A 25 -2.31 12.17 21.38
CA THR A 25 -3.04 12.90 20.34
C THR A 25 -4.32 13.54 20.87
N LYS A 26 -4.72 14.66 20.28
CA LYS A 26 -6.02 15.30 20.51
C LYS A 26 -7.09 14.86 19.52
N ALA A 27 -6.76 14.02 18.51
CA ALA A 27 -7.71 13.57 17.51
C ALA A 27 -8.80 12.69 18.13
N LYS A 28 -10.06 13.11 18.06
CA LYS A 28 -11.18 12.48 18.78
C LYS A 28 -11.37 11.00 18.45
N PHE A 29 -11.18 10.60 17.19
CA PHE A 29 -11.33 9.20 16.82
C PHE A 29 -10.29 8.25 17.45
N LEU A 30 -9.20 8.80 18.04
CA LEU A 30 -8.18 8.07 18.79
C LEU A 30 -8.22 8.32 20.31
N THR A 31 -9.15 9.17 20.78
CA THR A 31 -9.25 9.54 22.20
C THR A 31 -10.60 9.21 22.82
N GLU A 32 -11.68 9.07 22.03
CA GLU A 32 -13.01 8.74 22.51
C GLU A 32 -13.23 7.22 22.50
N PRO A 33 -13.38 6.58 23.69
CA PRO A 33 -13.56 5.13 23.75
C PRO A 33 -14.92 4.71 23.19
N ASN A 34 -14.99 3.50 22.65
CA ASN A 34 -16.19 2.87 22.12
C ASN A 34 -16.87 3.58 20.95
N LYS A 35 -16.22 4.59 20.38
CA LYS A 35 -16.72 5.26 19.19
C LYS A 35 -16.34 4.46 17.95
N GLU A 36 -17.30 4.19 17.13
CA GLU A 36 -17.10 3.63 15.80
C GLU A 36 -16.91 4.78 14.81
N THR A 37 -15.89 4.66 13.97
CA THR A 37 -15.58 5.62 12.90
C THR A 37 -15.69 4.90 11.57
N GLU A 38 -16.57 5.37 10.70
CA GLU A 38 -16.70 4.83 9.35
C GLU A 38 -15.39 4.97 8.59
N VAL A 39 -14.98 3.91 7.90
CA VAL A 39 -13.79 3.92 7.06
C VAL A 39 -14.09 3.39 5.67
N PHE A 40 -13.34 3.91 4.70
CA PHE A 40 -13.25 3.34 3.37
C PHE A 40 -11.78 2.98 3.10
N VAL A 41 -11.53 1.72 2.78
CA VAL A 41 -10.19 1.23 2.46
C VAL A 41 -10.10 0.96 0.97
N ARG A 42 -9.04 1.46 0.32
CA ARG A 42 -8.73 1.14 -1.06
C ARG A 42 -7.43 0.35 -1.14
N PHE A 43 -7.50 -0.83 -1.72
CA PHE A 43 -6.36 -1.66 -2.11
C PHE A 43 -6.06 -1.47 -3.60
N SER A 44 -4.79 -1.58 -3.97
CA SER A 44 -4.39 -1.45 -5.37
C SER A 44 -3.05 -2.14 -5.66
N THR A 45 -2.79 -2.47 -6.91
CA THR A 45 -1.41 -2.57 -7.40
C THR A 45 -0.83 -1.16 -7.57
N VAL A 46 0.42 -1.02 -7.98
CA VAL A 46 1.06 0.30 -8.14
C VAL A 46 1.35 0.59 -9.61
N VAL A 47 2.06 -0.29 -10.29
CA VAL A 47 2.66 -0.02 -11.61
C VAL A 47 1.71 -0.27 -12.76
N GLY A 48 0.90 -1.32 -12.68
CA GLY A 48 0.04 -1.76 -13.77
C GLY A 48 -1.10 -0.82 -14.11
N SER A 49 -1.53 -0.84 -15.37
CA SER A 49 -2.73 -0.16 -15.82
C SER A 49 -4.00 -0.70 -15.13
N ARG A 50 -5.11 0.00 -15.28
CA ARG A 50 -6.40 -0.44 -14.73
C ARG A 50 -6.81 -1.85 -15.21
N GLY A 51 -6.42 -2.25 -16.42
CA GLY A 51 -6.73 -3.54 -17.03
C GLY A 51 -5.68 -4.64 -16.79
N SER A 52 -4.62 -4.38 -16.01
CA SER A 52 -3.61 -5.39 -15.69
C SER A 52 -4.12 -6.43 -14.68
N THR A 53 -3.36 -7.51 -14.48
CA THR A 53 -3.71 -8.56 -13.52
C THR A 53 -3.53 -8.11 -12.07
N ASP A 54 -4.37 -8.61 -11.17
CA ASP A 54 -4.23 -8.39 -9.72
C ASP A 54 -2.98 -9.03 -9.12
N LEU A 55 -2.52 -10.15 -9.66
CA LEU A 55 -1.40 -10.93 -9.12
C LEU A 55 -0.04 -10.60 -9.74
N ALA A 56 0.11 -9.46 -10.41
CA ALA A 56 1.44 -8.99 -10.77
C ALA A 56 2.32 -8.83 -9.52
N ARG A 57 3.62 -9.15 -9.65
CA ARG A 57 4.60 -8.82 -8.61
C ARG A 57 4.73 -7.31 -8.54
N ASP A 58 4.24 -6.72 -7.45
CA ASP A 58 4.16 -5.28 -7.27
C ASP A 58 3.95 -4.95 -5.79
N VAL A 59 4.26 -3.74 -5.38
CA VAL A 59 3.78 -3.18 -4.12
C VAL A 59 2.26 -3.13 -4.16
N ARG A 60 1.60 -3.34 -3.03
CA ARG A 60 0.16 -3.10 -2.91
C ARG A 60 -0.08 -1.80 -2.17
N GLY A 61 -0.88 -0.93 -2.78
CA GLY A 61 -1.42 0.25 -2.11
C GLY A 61 -2.42 -0.15 -1.03
N PHE A 62 -2.38 0.58 0.07
CA PHE A 62 -3.26 0.42 1.22
C PHE A 62 -3.61 1.81 1.74
N ALA A 63 -4.75 2.34 1.33
CA ALA A 63 -5.19 3.67 1.69
C ALA A 63 -6.49 3.60 2.49
N ILE A 64 -6.53 4.27 3.64
CA ILE A 64 -7.71 4.33 4.50
C ILE A 64 -8.17 5.77 4.63
N LYS A 65 -9.45 5.98 4.40
CA LYS A 65 -10.16 7.22 4.69
C LYS A 65 -11.02 7.01 5.93
N PHE A 66 -10.76 7.80 6.99
CA PHE A 66 -11.55 7.82 8.21
C PHE A 66 -12.52 9.00 8.16
N SER A 67 -13.82 8.73 8.25
CA SER A 67 -14.87 9.76 8.32
C SER A 67 -15.06 10.15 9.79
N THR A 68 -14.23 11.06 10.28
CA THR A 68 -14.26 11.47 11.69
C THR A 68 -15.23 12.64 11.92
N ALA A 69 -15.64 12.85 13.16
CA ALA A 69 -16.48 14.00 13.53
C ALA A 69 -15.78 15.36 13.33
N GLU A 70 -14.46 15.37 13.21
CA GLU A 70 -13.64 16.57 13.03
C GLU A 70 -13.27 16.79 11.55
N GLY A 71 -13.74 15.91 10.65
CA GLY A 71 -13.44 15.90 9.22
C GLY A 71 -12.81 14.59 8.77
N ILE A 72 -12.31 14.58 7.56
CA ILE A 72 -11.69 13.41 6.97
C ILE A 72 -10.22 13.31 7.41
N PHE A 73 -9.84 12.14 7.89
CA PHE A 73 -8.45 11.78 8.12
C PHE A 73 -8.04 10.68 7.14
N ASP A 74 -7.05 10.94 6.31
CA ASP A 74 -6.56 9.98 5.33
C ASP A 74 -5.20 9.42 5.74
N LEU A 75 -5.06 8.10 5.66
CA LEU A 75 -3.78 7.41 5.82
C LEU A 75 -3.46 6.66 4.54
N VAL A 76 -2.43 7.10 3.85
CA VAL A 76 -1.93 6.45 2.63
C VAL A 76 -0.75 5.57 2.99
N GLY A 77 -0.83 4.29 2.66
CA GLY A 77 0.19 3.32 2.98
C GLY A 77 0.36 2.24 1.92
N ASN A 78 1.19 1.28 2.24
CA ASN A 78 1.50 0.13 1.39
C ASN A 78 1.55 -1.16 2.24
N ASN A 79 1.64 -2.29 1.55
CA ASN A 79 1.88 -3.59 2.20
C ASN A 79 3.37 -3.86 2.52
N MET A 80 4.22 -2.86 2.35
CA MET A 80 5.66 -2.90 2.67
C MET A 80 5.99 -1.81 3.68
N SER A 81 6.87 -2.11 4.63
CA SER A 81 7.22 -1.21 5.74
C SER A 81 8.20 -0.10 5.37
N VAL A 82 8.80 -0.19 4.20
CA VAL A 82 9.81 0.73 3.67
C VAL A 82 9.42 1.22 2.28
N PHE A 83 10.08 2.28 1.80
CA PHE A 83 9.85 2.83 0.48
C PHE A 83 11.17 2.93 -0.31
N PHE A 84 11.08 2.97 -1.63
CA PHE A 84 12.25 2.94 -2.52
C PHE A 84 13.18 4.13 -2.33
N ILE A 85 12.63 5.30 -2.07
CA ILE A 85 13.34 6.58 -2.00
C ILE A 85 12.99 7.32 -0.72
N GLN A 86 13.89 8.19 -0.26
CA GLN A 86 13.66 9.07 0.90
C GLN A 86 13.28 10.48 0.45
N ASP A 87 13.88 10.99 -0.62
CA ASP A 87 13.56 12.31 -1.16
C ASP A 87 12.52 12.21 -2.28
N ALA A 88 11.40 12.92 -2.10
CA ALA A 88 10.28 12.91 -3.05
C ALA A 88 10.65 13.46 -4.44
N ILE A 89 11.74 14.20 -4.58
CA ILE A 89 12.22 14.67 -5.89
C ILE A 89 12.55 13.51 -6.84
N ASN A 90 12.93 12.34 -6.29
CA ASN A 90 13.27 11.13 -7.04
C ASN A 90 12.04 10.28 -7.41
N PHE A 91 10.84 10.68 -6.96
CA PHE A 91 9.63 9.90 -7.24
C PHE A 91 9.25 9.82 -8.72
N PRO A 92 9.32 10.90 -9.51
CA PRO A 92 9.08 10.80 -10.95
C PRO A 92 10.04 9.84 -11.65
N ASP A 93 11.31 9.84 -11.30
CA ASP A 93 12.31 8.95 -11.90
C ASP A 93 12.06 7.50 -11.54
N LEU A 94 11.72 7.22 -10.27
CA LEU A 94 11.30 5.90 -9.85
C LEU A 94 10.09 5.41 -10.66
N VAL A 95 9.05 6.24 -10.80
CA VAL A 95 7.84 5.88 -11.52
C VAL A 95 8.14 5.63 -13.00
N HIS A 96 8.90 6.48 -13.64
CA HIS A 96 9.30 6.32 -15.05
C HIS A 96 10.11 5.04 -15.26
N SER A 97 10.98 4.68 -14.31
CA SER A 97 11.78 3.46 -14.39
C SER A 97 10.94 2.17 -14.33
N LEU A 98 9.77 2.23 -13.66
CA LEU A 98 8.86 1.10 -13.49
C LEU A 98 7.77 1.02 -14.56
N LYS A 99 7.48 2.13 -15.25
CA LYS A 99 6.41 2.23 -16.24
C LYS A 99 6.81 1.61 -17.57
N THR A 100 5.79 1.37 -18.36
CA THR A 100 5.90 0.91 -19.75
C THR A 100 6.63 1.93 -20.62
N GLU A 101 7.32 1.45 -21.65
CA GLU A 101 7.88 2.31 -22.69
C GLU A 101 6.74 3.06 -23.41
N PRO A 102 6.83 4.40 -23.56
CA PRO A 102 5.75 5.18 -24.18
C PRO A 102 5.42 4.77 -25.61
N ARG A 103 6.40 4.21 -26.31
CA ARG A 103 6.28 3.84 -27.73
C ARG A 103 5.42 2.59 -27.97
N ASN A 104 5.47 1.62 -27.07
CA ASN A 104 4.91 0.28 -27.30
C ASN A 104 4.14 -0.28 -26.08
N GLU A 105 4.13 0.43 -24.96
CA GLU A 105 3.52 0.01 -23.69
C GLU A 105 4.05 -1.33 -23.14
N ILE A 106 5.33 -1.63 -23.35
CA ILE A 106 6.02 -2.80 -22.81
C ILE A 106 7.03 -2.35 -21.74
N PRO A 107 7.19 -3.09 -20.64
CA PRO A 107 6.40 -4.24 -20.16
C PRO A 107 5.14 -3.83 -19.43
N GLN A 108 4.07 -4.61 -19.51
CA GLN A 108 2.85 -4.36 -18.75
C GLN A 108 2.90 -5.01 -17.38
N ALA A 109 2.79 -4.21 -16.31
CA ALA A 109 2.76 -4.65 -14.91
C ALA A 109 3.91 -5.62 -14.53
N ALA A 110 5.12 -5.32 -15.02
CA ALA A 110 6.32 -6.08 -14.68
C ALA A 110 7.34 -5.17 -14.00
N SER A 111 7.64 -5.44 -12.74
CA SER A 111 8.61 -4.63 -11.97
C SER A 111 10.07 -4.91 -12.36
N ALA A 112 10.35 -6.07 -12.96
CA ALA A 112 11.71 -6.49 -13.27
C ALA A 112 12.01 -6.32 -14.76
N HIS A 113 12.33 -5.12 -15.18
CA HIS A 113 12.84 -4.82 -16.51
C HIS A 113 14.09 -3.93 -16.44
N ASN A 114 14.79 -3.77 -17.58
CA ASN A 114 16.10 -3.12 -17.63
C ASN A 114 16.13 -1.70 -17.05
N THR A 115 15.16 -0.86 -17.37
CA THR A 115 15.11 0.53 -16.88
C THR A 115 14.98 0.60 -15.36
N PHE A 116 14.17 -0.29 -14.77
CA PHE A 116 14.04 -0.38 -13.32
C PHE A 116 15.35 -0.85 -12.65
N TRP A 117 16.00 -1.88 -13.21
CA TRP A 117 17.25 -2.37 -12.65
C TRP A 117 18.39 -1.37 -12.80
N ASP A 118 18.41 -0.60 -13.90
CA ASP A 118 19.33 0.50 -14.07
C ASP A 118 19.14 1.56 -12.98
N PHE A 119 17.90 2.02 -12.79
CA PHE A 119 17.57 2.95 -11.70
C PHE A 119 17.99 2.41 -10.33
N ALA A 120 17.62 1.16 -10.00
CA ALA A 120 17.95 0.56 -8.71
C ALA A 120 19.47 0.43 -8.49
N SER A 121 20.25 0.16 -9.54
CA SER A 121 21.70 0.07 -9.46
C SER A 121 22.38 1.42 -9.19
N LEU A 122 21.81 2.50 -9.72
CA LEU A 122 22.29 3.87 -9.54
C LEU A 122 21.79 4.51 -8.23
N MET A 123 20.72 3.98 -7.65
CA MET A 123 20.10 4.46 -6.42
C MET A 123 20.13 3.39 -5.32
N PRO A 124 21.28 3.17 -4.65
CA PRO A 124 21.46 2.05 -3.71
C PRO A 124 20.53 2.14 -2.49
N GLU A 125 19.97 3.30 -2.16
CA GLU A 125 18.93 3.45 -1.11
C GLU A 125 17.67 2.62 -1.39
N THR A 126 17.42 2.24 -2.65
CA THR A 126 16.28 1.42 -3.05
C THR A 126 16.41 -0.05 -2.64
N ALA A 127 17.62 -0.52 -2.32
CA ALA A 127 17.94 -1.94 -2.16
C ALA A 127 17.04 -2.65 -1.14
N HIS A 128 16.76 -2.02 -0.01
CA HIS A 128 15.89 -2.60 1.02
C HIS A 128 14.47 -2.87 0.49
N THR A 129 13.89 -1.89 -0.17
CA THR A 129 12.54 -2.05 -0.77
C THR A 129 12.54 -3.03 -1.93
N VAL A 130 13.61 -3.06 -2.73
CA VAL A 130 13.78 -4.02 -3.83
C VAL A 130 13.80 -5.46 -3.30
N MET A 131 14.48 -5.73 -2.19
CA MET A 131 14.45 -7.06 -1.55
C MET A 131 13.04 -7.45 -1.11
N TRP A 132 12.27 -6.52 -0.53
CA TRP A 132 10.86 -6.76 -0.20
C TRP A 132 10.01 -7.03 -1.44
N LEU A 133 10.23 -6.25 -2.51
CA LEU A 133 9.50 -6.39 -3.78
C LEU A 133 9.78 -7.75 -4.44
N MET A 134 10.99 -8.27 -4.33
CA MET A 134 11.37 -9.57 -4.87
C MET A 134 10.97 -10.74 -3.97
N SER A 135 10.51 -10.48 -2.75
CA SER A 135 9.95 -11.50 -1.85
C SER A 135 8.50 -11.83 -2.19
N ASP A 136 7.96 -12.86 -1.54
CA ASP A 136 6.56 -13.25 -1.67
C ASP A 136 5.56 -12.21 -1.12
N ARG A 137 6.05 -11.22 -0.36
CA ARG A 137 5.23 -10.08 0.08
C ARG A 137 4.61 -9.29 -1.08
N ALA A 138 5.25 -9.30 -2.24
CA ALA A 138 4.77 -8.61 -3.44
C ALA A 138 3.72 -9.42 -4.25
N ILE A 139 3.38 -10.63 -3.82
CA ILE A 139 2.32 -11.48 -4.41
C ILE A 139 1.41 -12.05 -3.30
N PRO A 140 0.67 -11.19 -2.59
CA PRO A 140 -0.22 -11.63 -1.52
C PRO A 140 -1.32 -12.54 -2.08
N ARG A 141 -1.76 -13.50 -1.27
CA ARG A 141 -2.86 -14.40 -1.64
C ARG A 141 -4.19 -13.66 -1.73
N SER A 142 -4.38 -12.63 -0.90
CA SER A 142 -5.60 -11.81 -0.84
C SER A 142 -5.26 -10.43 -0.28
N TYR A 143 -6.05 -9.42 -0.63
CA TYR A 143 -6.01 -8.12 0.06
C TYR A 143 -6.31 -8.23 1.55
N ARG A 144 -7.05 -9.27 1.97
CA ARG A 144 -7.38 -9.55 3.37
C ARG A 144 -6.25 -10.27 4.13
N MET A 145 -5.18 -10.68 3.45
CA MET A 145 -4.08 -11.48 3.99
C MET A 145 -2.72 -10.80 3.84
N MET A 146 -2.69 -9.48 3.78
CA MET A 146 -1.47 -8.69 3.75
C MET A 146 -1.45 -7.67 4.87
N GLN A 147 -0.26 -7.34 5.38
CA GLN A 147 -0.10 -6.22 6.31
C GLN A 147 -0.27 -4.89 5.59
N GLY A 148 -0.72 -3.87 6.33
CA GLY A 148 -0.70 -2.50 5.89
C GLY A 148 0.24 -1.67 6.76
N PHE A 149 1.00 -0.78 6.14
CA PHE A 149 1.93 0.14 6.82
C PHE A 149 1.65 1.56 6.36
N GLY A 150 1.64 2.50 7.32
CA GLY A 150 1.63 3.91 6.97
C GLY A 150 2.95 4.39 6.34
N VAL A 151 3.97 3.55 6.34
CA VAL A 151 5.33 3.73 5.81
C VAL A 151 6.07 4.89 6.47
N ASN A 152 5.56 6.12 6.33
CA ASN A 152 6.15 7.33 6.89
C ASN A 152 6.10 7.34 8.43
N THR A 153 6.98 8.13 9.03
CA THR A 153 6.88 8.52 10.44
C THR A 153 5.93 9.70 10.55
N PHE A 154 4.84 9.53 11.30
CA PHE A 154 3.86 10.57 11.58
C PHE A 154 4.14 11.23 12.92
N LYS A 155 3.68 12.46 13.08
CA LYS A 155 3.75 13.22 14.33
C LYS A 155 2.35 13.36 14.89
N LEU A 156 2.10 12.78 16.06
CA LEU A 156 0.88 13.02 16.82
C LEU A 156 1.11 14.16 17.82
N ILE A 157 0.08 14.96 18.05
CA ILE A 157 0.12 16.13 18.94
C ILE A 157 -1.07 16.00 19.90
N ASN A 158 -0.80 16.05 21.20
CA ASN A 158 -1.82 15.99 22.24
C ASN A 158 -2.45 17.37 22.52
N ALA A 159 -3.37 17.43 23.49
CA ALA A 159 -4.08 18.66 23.84
C ALA A 159 -3.15 19.75 24.42
N GLU A 160 -2.07 19.35 25.09
CA GLU A 160 -1.05 20.22 25.67
C GLU A 160 -0.03 20.71 24.65
N GLY A 161 -0.11 20.26 23.40
CA GLY A 161 0.83 20.60 22.33
C GLY A 161 2.11 19.75 22.32
N THR A 162 2.22 18.77 23.23
CA THR A 162 3.34 17.82 23.23
C THR A 162 3.21 16.87 22.05
N SER A 163 4.33 16.53 21.43
CA SER A 163 4.33 15.69 20.25
C SER A 163 5.18 14.42 20.37
N VAL A 164 4.74 13.35 19.73
CA VAL A 164 5.47 12.10 19.63
C VAL A 164 5.49 11.61 18.18
N PHE A 165 6.53 10.86 17.82
CA PHE A 165 6.60 10.20 16.52
C PHE A 165 6.00 8.81 16.60
N VAL A 166 5.21 8.46 15.57
CA VAL A 166 4.53 7.17 15.50
C VAL A 166 4.62 6.58 14.08
N LYS A 167 4.47 5.25 14.01
CA LYS A 167 4.21 4.53 12.76
C LYS A 167 2.92 3.73 12.89
N PHE A 168 2.11 3.74 11.84
CA PHE A 168 0.87 2.96 11.79
C PHE A 168 1.13 1.60 11.15
N HIS A 169 0.73 0.53 11.86
CA HIS A 169 0.82 -0.84 11.40
C HIS A 169 -0.55 -1.50 11.47
N PHE A 170 -0.98 -2.10 10.36
CA PHE A 170 -2.25 -2.82 10.24
C PHE A 170 -1.95 -4.30 10.04
N ARG A 171 -2.51 -5.14 10.89
CA ARG A 171 -2.31 -6.59 10.85
C ARG A 171 -3.60 -7.28 10.44
N PRO A 172 -3.57 -8.16 9.42
CA PRO A 172 -4.75 -8.89 9.00
C PRO A 172 -5.12 -9.97 10.03
N HIS A 173 -6.39 -10.09 10.37
CA HIS A 173 -6.88 -11.15 11.25
C HIS A 173 -6.68 -12.56 10.67
N LEU A 174 -6.71 -12.69 9.35
CA LEU A 174 -6.47 -13.97 8.65
C LEU A 174 -5.00 -14.37 8.57
N GLY A 175 -4.10 -13.55 9.12
CA GLY A 175 -2.66 -13.75 8.97
C GLY A 175 -2.13 -13.28 7.62
N VAL A 176 -0.81 -13.32 7.45
CA VAL A 176 -0.12 -12.92 6.23
C VAL A 176 0.16 -14.17 5.40
N HIS A 177 -0.42 -14.23 4.20
CA HIS A 177 -0.24 -15.33 3.28
C HIS A 177 0.02 -14.81 1.88
N SER A 178 0.93 -15.46 1.18
CA SER A 178 1.31 -15.18 -0.20
C SER A 178 1.11 -16.40 -1.09
N VAL A 179 1.10 -16.19 -2.38
CA VAL A 179 1.24 -17.25 -3.37
C VAL A 179 2.72 -17.36 -3.78
N VAL A 180 3.11 -18.46 -4.43
CA VAL A 180 4.41 -18.58 -5.07
C VAL A 180 4.31 -18.10 -6.52
N TRP A 181 5.46 -17.81 -7.15
CA TRP A 181 5.47 -17.16 -8.46
C TRP A 181 4.75 -17.94 -9.55
N ASP A 182 4.96 -19.25 -9.64
CA ASP A 182 4.30 -20.10 -10.64
C ASP A 182 2.79 -20.21 -10.40
N GLU A 183 2.34 -20.22 -9.14
CA GLU A 183 0.94 -20.15 -8.78
C GLU A 183 0.34 -18.80 -9.21
N ALA A 184 1.02 -17.70 -8.95
CA ALA A 184 0.57 -16.36 -9.35
C ALA A 184 0.38 -16.26 -10.87
N GLN A 185 1.29 -16.82 -11.66
CA GLN A 185 1.18 -16.85 -13.12
C GLN A 185 0.00 -17.69 -13.60
N LYS A 186 -0.20 -18.88 -13.03
CA LYS A 186 -1.32 -19.76 -13.37
C LYS A 186 -2.67 -19.13 -13.06
N ILE A 187 -2.78 -18.49 -11.88
CA ILE A 187 -4.00 -17.79 -11.48
C ILE A 187 -4.24 -16.59 -12.38
N SER A 188 -3.24 -15.75 -12.63
CA SER A 188 -3.37 -14.59 -13.52
C SER A 188 -3.84 -14.96 -14.93
N GLY A 189 -3.40 -16.11 -15.45
CA GLY A 189 -3.83 -16.60 -16.75
C GLY A 189 -5.27 -17.12 -16.78
N ARG A 190 -5.79 -17.57 -15.64
CA ARG A 190 -7.18 -18.06 -15.51
C ARG A 190 -8.15 -16.98 -15.07
N ASN A 191 -7.72 -16.12 -14.17
CA ASN A 191 -8.54 -15.09 -13.54
C ASN A 191 -7.68 -13.89 -13.18
N PRO A 192 -7.56 -12.88 -14.03
CA PRO A 192 -6.81 -11.66 -13.73
C PRO A 192 -7.45 -10.81 -12.62
N ASP A 193 -8.72 -11.06 -12.27
CA ASP A 193 -9.49 -10.33 -11.25
C ASP A 193 -9.52 -11.05 -9.89
N PHE A 194 -8.62 -11.96 -9.65
CA PHE A 194 -8.60 -12.87 -8.50
C PHE A 194 -8.76 -12.15 -7.14
N HIS A 195 -8.02 -11.07 -6.90
CA HIS A 195 -8.12 -10.32 -5.65
C HIS A 195 -9.42 -9.50 -5.55
N ARG A 196 -9.92 -9.01 -6.69
CA ARG A 196 -11.19 -8.28 -6.72
C ARG A 196 -12.35 -9.19 -6.35
N GLU A 197 -12.39 -10.38 -6.93
CA GLU A 197 -13.43 -11.37 -6.62
C GLU A 197 -13.36 -11.85 -5.17
N ASP A 198 -12.14 -12.06 -4.64
CA ASP A 198 -11.97 -12.44 -3.23
C ASP A 198 -12.42 -11.35 -2.25
N LEU A 199 -12.27 -10.08 -2.63
CA LEU A 199 -12.69 -8.96 -1.78
C LEU A 199 -14.20 -8.68 -1.87
N TRP A 200 -14.83 -8.98 -3.02
CA TRP A 200 -16.26 -8.77 -3.28
C TRP A 200 -17.13 -9.72 -2.45
#